data_401a4367c8e0aabeb64bd7069bcdf555
#
_entry.id   401a4367c8e0aabeb64bd7069bcdf555
#
_cell.length_a   1.000
_cell.length_b   1.000
_cell.length_c   1.000
_cell.angle_alpha   90.00
_cell.angle_beta   90.00
_cell.angle_gamma   90.00
#
_symmetry.space_group_name_H-M   'P 1'
#
loop_
_entity.id
_entity.type
_entity.pdbx_description
1 polymer ?
#
loop_
_entity_poly.entity_id
_entity_poly.type
_entity_poly.pdbx_seq_one_letter_code
_entity_poly.pdbx_strand_id
1 'polypeptide(L)' 'MLTLSDGDFNRLYTYIQQHYGINLSHKKQLITSRLTNMLQQKGFHSFTEYIDEIISGKDPEMVSVMLNKLTT' A
#
# COMPACT_ATOMS: atom_id res chain seq x y z
N MET A 1 -5.88 -14.29 6.83
CA MET A 1 -4.83 -14.08 5.83
C MET A 1 -5.09 -12.79 5.07
N LEU A 2 -4.09 -11.95 4.97
CA LEU A 2 -4.23 -10.68 4.27
C LEU A 2 -4.18 -10.89 2.76
N THR A 3 -5.16 -10.32 2.07
CA THR A 3 -5.24 -10.42 0.61
C THR A 3 -5.51 -9.04 0.02
N LEU A 4 -4.75 -8.69 -1.01
CA LEU A 4 -4.93 -7.42 -1.72
C LEU A 4 -5.84 -7.66 -2.92
N SER A 5 -7.07 -7.17 -2.84
CA SER A 5 -8.02 -7.29 -3.94
C SER A 5 -7.64 -6.36 -5.09
N ASP A 6 -8.14 -6.66 -6.28
CA ASP A 6 -7.88 -5.83 -7.45
C ASP A 6 -8.41 -4.40 -7.26
N GLY A 7 -9.58 -4.27 -6.63
CA GLY A 7 -10.14 -2.94 -6.37
C GLY A 7 -9.28 -2.12 -5.43
N ASP A 8 -8.81 -2.74 -4.35
CA ASP A 8 -7.93 -2.06 -3.41
C ASP A 8 -6.58 -1.74 -4.04
N PHE A 9 -6.06 -2.66 -4.83
CA PHE A 9 -4.82 -2.42 -5.54
C PHE A 9 -4.94 -1.23 -6.51
N ASN A 10 -6.05 -1.16 -7.25
CA ASN A 10 -6.32 -0.03 -8.14
C ASN A 10 -6.31 1.30 -7.38
N ARG A 11 -6.99 1.33 -6.23
CA ARG A 11 -7.04 2.54 -5.41
C ARG A 11 -5.63 2.96 -4.99
N LEU A 12 -4.84 2.00 -4.55
CA LEU A 12 -3.49 2.27 -4.05
C LEU A 12 -2.58 2.80 -5.15
N TYR A 13 -2.47 2.06 -6.27
CA TYR A 13 -1.52 2.49 -7.28
C TYR A 13 -1.95 3.78 -7.99
N THR A 14 -3.27 4.00 -8.13
CA THR A 14 -3.77 5.24 -8.70
C THR A 14 -3.39 6.43 -7.81
N TYR A 15 -3.58 6.28 -6.50
CA TYR A 15 -3.22 7.31 -5.56
C TYR A 15 -1.72 7.64 -5.63
N ILE A 16 -0.89 6.61 -5.61
CA ILE A 16 0.56 6.79 -5.64
C ILE A 16 1.00 7.44 -6.95
N GLN A 17 0.42 7.04 -8.07
CA GLN A 17 0.76 7.61 -9.36
C GLN A 17 0.38 9.09 -9.43
N GLN A 18 -0.80 9.45 -8.94
CA GLN A 18 -1.29 10.82 -8.99
C GLN A 18 -0.50 11.76 -8.07
N HIS A 19 -0.12 11.27 -6.89
CA HIS A 19 0.51 12.11 -5.88
C HIS A 19 2.03 12.05 -5.89
N TYR A 20 2.62 10.96 -6.38
CA TYR A 20 4.07 10.76 -6.33
C TYR A 20 4.69 10.47 -7.69
N GLY A 21 3.86 10.32 -8.73
CA GLY A 21 4.38 10.07 -10.07
C GLY A 21 5.00 8.70 -10.27
N ILE A 22 4.72 7.74 -9.38
CA ILE A 22 5.28 6.40 -9.43
C ILE A 22 4.22 5.43 -9.92
N ASN A 23 4.56 4.63 -10.95
CA ASN A 23 3.64 3.66 -11.52
C ASN A 23 3.89 2.28 -10.90
N LEU A 24 2.94 1.84 -10.07
CA LEU A 24 3.02 0.53 -9.41
C LEU A 24 2.03 -0.49 -10.01
N SER A 25 1.46 -0.20 -11.19
CA SER A 25 0.40 -1.04 -11.76
C SER A 25 0.82 -2.47 -12.06
N HIS A 26 2.12 -2.74 -12.17
CA HIS A 26 2.64 -4.08 -12.44
C HIS A 26 3.25 -4.74 -11.21
N LYS A 27 3.03 -4.18 -10.03
CA LYS A 27 3.74 -4.59 -8.81
C LYS A 27 2.81 -5.21 -7.76
N LYS A 28 1.66 -5.74 -8.17
CA LYS A 28 0.68 -6.24 -7.20
C LYS A 28 1.26 -7.33 -6.30
N GLN A 29 1.93 -8.32 -6.88
CA GLN A 29 2.52 -9.40 -6.10
C GLN A 29 3.62 -8.90 -5.17
N LEU A 30 4.44 -7.99 -5.66
CA LEU A 30 5.50 -7.40 -4.86
C LEU A 30 4.92 -6.63 -3.67
N ILE A 31 3.90 -5.83 -3.92
CA ILE A 31 3.23 -5.06 -2.88
C ILE A 31 2.62 -5.98 -1.84
N THR A 32 1.88 -6.99 -2.28
CA THR A 32 1.26 -7.95 -1.37
C THR A 32 2.32 -8.64 -0.51
N SER A 33 3.37 -9.13 -1.16
CA SER A 33 4.42 -9.88 -0.50
C SER A 33 5.18 -9.03 0.52
N ARG A 34 5.55 -7.81 0.12
CA ARG A 34 6.36 -6.92 0.96
C ARG A 34 5.58 -6.29 2.10
N LEU A 35 4.30 -5.99 1.88
CA LEU A 35 3.50 -5.27 2.86
C LEU A 35 2.74 -6.16 3.83
N THR A 36 2.55 -7.44 3.52
CA THR A 36 1.78 -8.34 4.40
C THR A 36 2.37 -8.38 5.80
N ASN A 37 3.68 -8.58 5.93
CA ASN A 37 4.33 -8.65 7.24
C ASN A 37 4.20 -7.34 7.99
N MET A 38 4.37 -6.22 7.29
CA MET A 38 4.27 -4.90 7.90
C MET A 38 2.86 -4.64 8.43
N LEU A 39 1.84 -5.01 7.66
CA LEU A 39 0.45 -4.83 8.09
C LEU A 39 0.15 -5.67 9.33
N GLN A 40 0.63 -6.90 9.36
CA GLN A 40 0.43 -7.76 10.52
C GLN A 40 1.11 -7.19 11.77
N GLN A 41 2.31 -6.67 11.62
CA GLN A 41 3.04 -6.07 12.74
C GLN A 41 2.33 -4.82 13.27
N LYS A 42 1.71 -4.05 12.39
CA LYS A 42 1.02 -2.82 12.79
C LYS A 42 -0.40 -3.06 13.27
N GLY A 43 -0.90 -4.30 13.17
CA GLY A 43 -2.23 -4.65 13.65
C GLY A 43 -3.35 -4.36 12.68
N PHE A 44 -3.05 -4.15 11.40
CA PHE A 44 -4.09 -4.01 10.40
C PHE A 44 -4.74 -5.35 10.11
N HIS A 45 -6.05 -5.35 9.94
CA HIS A 45 -6.80 -6.57 9.65
C HIS A 45 -6.93 -6.83 8.15
N SER A 46 -6.74 -5.81 7.32
CA SER A 46 -6.88 -5.96 5.88
C SER A 46 -6.08 -4.88 5.16
N PHE A 47 -5.83 -5.13 3.88
CA PHE A 47 -5.23 -4.09 3.02
C PHE A 47 -6.17 -2.91 2.84
N THR A 48 -7.48 -3.14 2.87
CA THR A 48 -8.46 -2.07 2.75
C THR A 48 -8.25 -1.02 3.84
N GLU A 49 -8.09 -1.45 5.10
CA GLU A 49 -7.83 -0.53 6.19
C GLU A 49 -6.56 0.28 5.98
N TYR A 50 -5.49 -0.40 5.56
CA TYR A 50 -4.20 0.25 5.35
C TYR A 50 -4.29 1.28 4.22
N ILE A 51 -4.91 0.90 3.11
CA ILE A 51 -5.05 1.79 1.96
C ILE A 51 -5.93 2.99 2.29
N ASP A 52 -6.99 2.78 3.05
CA ASP A 52 -7.84 3.87 3.51
C ASP A 52 -7.03 4.89 4.34
N GLU A 53 -6.16 4.40 5.21
CA GLU A 53 -5.29 5.29 6.00
C GLU A 53 -4.35 6.09 5.11
N ILE A 54 -3.75 5.43 4.10
CA ILE A 54 -2.85 6.11 3.19
C ILE A 54 -3.59 7.19 2.39
N ILE A 55 -4.73 6.84 1.83
CA ILE A 55 -5.49 7.76 0.99
C ILE A 55 -6.05 8.93 1.80
N SER A 56 -6.37 8.69 3.08
CA SER A 56 -6.90 9.75 3.93
C SER A 56 -5.89 10.88 4.18
N GLY A 57 -4.61 10.62 3.98
CA GLY A 57 -3.58 11.64 4.18
C GLY A 57 -3.29 11.97 5.63
N LYS A 58 -3.76 11.14 6.57
CA LYS A 58 -3.55 11.40 7.99
C LYS A 58 -2.08 11.32 8.40
N ASP A 59 -1.32 10.44 7.76
CA ASP A 59 0.07 10.22 8.10
C ASP A 59 0.92 10.07 6.84
N PRO A 60 1.53 11.16 6.36
CA PRO A 60 2.37 11.08 5.15
C PRO A 60 3.55 10.13 5.29
N GLU A 61 4.01 9.88 6.52
CA GLU A 61 5.12 8.95 6.73
C GLU A 61 4.77 7.52 6.35
N MET A 62 3.49 7.14 6.45
CA MET A 62 3.07 5.80 6.03
C MET A 62 3.42 5.54 4.57
N VAL A 63 3.23 6.55 3.71
CA VAL A 63 3.55 6.41 2.29
C VAL A 63 5.05 6.28 2.10
N SER A 64 5.84 7.10 2.78
CA SER A 64 7.30 7.02 2.70
C SER A 64 7.82 5.65 3.14
N VAL A 65 7.30 5.14 4.24
CA VAL A 65 7.69 3.81 4.74
C VAL A 65 7.32 2.74 3.73
N MET A 66 6.11 2.84 3.17
CA MET A 66 5.66 1.88 2.16
C MET A 66 6.57 1.88 0.94
N LEU A 67 6.87 3.06 0.42
CA LEU A 67 7.72 3.17 -0.77
C LEU A 67 9.12 2.64 -0.50
N ASN A 68 9.66 2.90 0.69
CA ASN A 68 10.96 2.35 1.07
C ASN A 68 10.94 0.82 1.08
N LYS A 69 9.87 0.22 1.59
CA LYS A 69 9.72 -1.23 1.60
C LYS A 69 9.67 -1.81 0.20
N LEU A 70 9.09 -1.07 -0.73
CA LEU A 70 8.94 -1.54 -2.10
C LEU A 70 10.19 -1.36 -2.94
N THR A 71 11.07 -0.42 -2.57
CA THR A 71 12.26 -0.11 -3.35
C THR A 71 13.54 -0.76 -2.82
N THR A 72 13.46 -1.43 -1.69
CA THR A 72 14.65 -2.06 -1.09
C THR A 72 14.95 -3.41 -1.68
#